data_91108815c57973a79b364e4b712b922f
#
_entry.id   91108815c57973a79b364e4b712b922f
#
_cell.length_a   1.000
_cell.length_b   1.000
_cell.length_c   1.000
_cell.angle_alpha   90.00
_cell.angle_beta   90.00
_cell.angle_gamma   90.00
#
_symmetry.space_group_name_H-M   'P 1'
#
loop_
_entity.id
_entity.type
_entity.pdbx_description
1 polymer ?
#
loop_
_entity_poly.entity_id
_entity_poly.type
_entity_poly.pdbx_seq_one_letter_code
_entity_poly.pdbx_strand_id
1 'polypeptide(L)'
;MAMRISSWRDAALREMGLGSIWRMRGRPDRQDEAPLEAQPSPSTLPAAEPSAAHARSRVPPTAVAAPAPAAAPAIRSSTPAQAPARASAIAAPERPGLLAPASPSGQPDETAHRARIQTLDWDALEDDIRACRACVLCERRKQAVPGVGDRQARWMLVGEGPGAEEDQRGEPFVGQAGRLLDNMLAAIGLNRTTDVYIANAVKCRPPHNRTPERGELAACLPYLERQIALVQPRLLVALGRPAAQALLDRELAISAARGKRFERNGIPVVVTYHPAYLLRNPQDKAKAWEDLCFARRVMAEEV
;
A
#
# COMPACT_ATOMS: atom_id res chain seq x y z
N MET A 1 -3.54 -12.46 35.97
CA MET A 1 -2.41 -12.94 35.12
C MET A 1 -2.24 -11.95 33.96
N ALA A 2 -1.58 -10.81 34.25
CA ALA A 2 -1.39 -9.74 33.27
C ALA A 2 -0.11 -10.03 32.47
N MET A 3 -0.24 -10.75 31.36
CA MET A 3 0.84 -11.04 30.46
C MET A 3 1.19 -9.77 29.67
N ARG A 4 2.46 -9.36 29.76
CA ARG A 4 3.02 -8.09 29.32
C ARG A 4 2.68 -7.75 27.86
N ILE A 5 1.68 -6.92 27.65
CA ILE A 5 1.27 -6.37 26.35
C ILE A 5 2.45 -5.64 25.62
N SER A 6 3.46 -5.18 26.37
CA SER A 6 4.62 -4.47 25.82
C SER A 6 5.55 -5.35 24.98
N SER A 7 5.79 -6.60 25.35
CA SER A 7 6.75 -7.48 24.65
C SER A 7 6.25 -7.96 23.29
N TRP A 8 4.95 -8.22 23.15
CA TRP A 8 4.34 -8.63 21.89
C TRP A 8 4.27 -7.49 20.87
N ARG A 9 3.93 -6.28 21.32
CA ARG A 9 3.95 -5.07 20.49
C ARG A 9 5.35 -4.78 19.95
N ASP A 10 6.38 -4.92 20.79
CA ASP A 10 7.77 -4.70 20.39
C ASP A 10 8.26 -5.75 19.38
N ALA A 11 7.81 -7.01 19.51
CA ALA A 11 8.10 -8.06 18.55
C ALA A 11 7.42 -7.80 17.20
N ALA A 12 6.14 -7.47 17.22
CA ALA A 12 5.37 -7.16 16.01
C ALA A 12 5.94 -5.95 15.23
N LEU A 13 6.40 -4.91 15.93
CA LEU A 13 7.02 -3.75 15.29
C LEU A 13 8.39 -4.08 14.68
N ARG A 14 9.15 -5.01 15.25
CA ARG A 14 10.40 -5.52 14.66
C ARG A 14 10.13 -6.31 13.39
N GLU A 15 9.14 -7.19 13.39
CA GLU A 15 8.70 -7.96 12.23
C GLU A 15 8.31 -7.04 11.06
N MET A 16 7.67 -5.91 11.34
CA MET A 16 7.35 -4.90 10.32
C MET A 16 8.55 -4.04 9.90
N GLY A 17 9.79 -4.35 10.34
CA GLY A 17 11.00 -3.61 10.00
C GLY A 17 11.09 -2.22 10.66
N LEU A 18 10.35 -1.99 11.73
CA LEU A 18 10.52 -0.84 12.61
C LEU A 18 11.60 -1.21 13.64
N GLY A 19 12.84 -0.77 13.42
CA GLY A 19 13.95 -0.96 14.35
C GLY A 19 13.66 -0.41 15.76
N SER A 20 14.63 -0.51 16.66
CA SER A 20 14.50 -0.16 18.08
C SER A 20 13.64 1.07 18.30
N ILE A 21 12.49 0.89 18.94
CA ILE A 21 11.63 1.99 19.36
C ILE A 21 12.41 2.82 20.38
N TRP A 22 12.63 4.09 20.07
CA TRP A 22 13.17 5.02 21.05
C TRP A 22 12.19 5.14 22.20
N ARG A 23 12.49 4.52 23.34
CA ARG A 23 11.78 4.79 24.59
C ARG A 23 12.32 6.10 25.13
N MET A 24 11.47 7.12 25.29
CA MET A 24 11.81 8.21 26.20
C MET A 24 12.19 7.59 27.53
N ARG A 25 13.37 7.95 28.07
CA ARG A 25 13.76 7.54 29.43
C ARG A 25 12.66 8.02 30.36
N GLY A 26 11.82 7.10 30.79
CA GLY A 26 10.87 7.35 31.85
C GLY A 26 11.68 7.83 33.07
N ARG A 27 11.19 8.88 33.70
CA ARG A 27 11.64 9.26 35.03
C ARG A 27 11.59 7.99 35.88
N PRO A 28 12.65 7.60 36.61
CA PRO A 28 12.59 6.42 37.48
C PRO A 28 11.47 6.66 38.50
N ASP A 29 10.51 5.72 38.56
CA ASP A 29 9.51 5.69 39.60
C ASP A 29 10.24 5.61 40.95
N ARG A 30 10.03 6.61 41.82
CA ARG A 30 10.49 6.65 43.21
C ARG A 30 9.67 5.67 44.04
N GLN A 31 9.93 4.40 43.89
CA GLN A 31 9.44 3.37 44.79
C GLN A 31 10.39 2.19 44.73
N ASP A 32 11.51 2.28 45.44
CA ASP A 32 12.34 1.23 46.01
C ASP A 32 13.56 1.89 46.65
N GLU A 33 13.31 2.78 47.63
CA GLU A 33 14.32 3.14 48.62
C GLU A 33 14.18 2.16 49.77
N ALA A 34 15.01 1.12 49.78
CA ALA A 34 15.34 0.35 50.99
C ALA A 34 16.22 1.21 51.90
N PRO A 35 16.13 1.09 53.25
CA PRO A 35 16.85 1.93 54.19
C PRO A 35 18.35 1.69 54.09
N LEU A 36 19.14 2.75 53.91
CA LEU A 36 20.59 2.76 53.99
C LEU A 36 21.01 2.59 55.43
N GLU A 37 21.59 1.45 55.76
CA GLU A 37 22.39 1.29 56.98
C GLU A 37 23.65 2.15 56.93
N ALA A 38 23.89 2.89 58.01
CA ALA A 38 25.02 3.78 58.23
C ALA A 38 26.34 2.99 58.35
N GLN A 39 27.35 3.32 57.53
CA GLN A 39 28.74 2.94 57.78
C GLN A 39 29.64 4.18 57.86
N PRO A 40 30.66 4.15 58.72
CA PRO A 40 31.38 5.34 59.14
C PRO A 40 32.51 5.76 58.19
N SER A 41 32.78 7.06 58.17
CA SER A 41 33.87 7.69 57.46
C SER A 41 35.21 7.33 58.01
N PRO A 42 36.29 7.24 57.25
CA PRO A 42 37.62 7.65 57.73
C PRO A 42 38.18 8.81 56.89
N SER A 43 38.85 9.59 57.71
CA SER A 43 39.58 10.82 57.55
C SER A 43 40.80 10.78 56.63
N THR A 44 41.20 11.98 56.22
CA THR A 44 42.53 12.48 55.85
C THR A 44 43.12 12.32 54.48
N LEU A 45 43.32 13.51 53.90
CA LEU A 45 44.21 13.92 52.84
C LEU A 45 45.68 13.54 53.05
N PRO A 46 46.56 13.55 52.00
CA PRO A 46 47.12 14.85 51.56
C PRO A 46 47.33 15.06 50.10
N ALA A 47 47.56 16.32 49.77
CA ALA A 47 47.83 16.91 48.47
C ALA A 47 49.16 16.46 47.86
N ALA A 48 49.20 16.41 46.52
CA ALA A 48 50.44 16.56 45.76
C ALA A 48 50.17 17.33 44.46
N GLU A 49 51.01 18.28 44.20
CA GLU A 49 51.01 19.33 43.20
C GLU A 49 51.35 18.84 41.76
N PRO A 50 51.34 19.75 40.76
CA PRO A 50 51.11 19.42 39.36
C PRO A 50 52.39 19.20 38.58
N SER A 51 52.38 18.38 37.55
CA SER A 51 53.45 18.34 36.55
C SER A 51 52.90 18.73 35.16
N ALA A 52 53.69 19.63 34.59
CA ALA A 52 53.42 20.40 33.38
C ALA A 52 53.61 19.61 32.07
N ALA A 53 52.99 20.18 31.04
CA ALA A 53 53.40 20.19 29.61
C ALA A 53 53.12 18.93 28.79
N HIS A 54 52.13 19.10 27.86
CA HIS A 54 52.45 19.02 26.42
C HIS A 54 51.37 19.75 25.64
N ALA A 55 51.75 20.94 25.14
CA ALA A 55 51.01 21.68 24.13
C ALA A 55 51.00 20.91 22.80
N ARG A 56 49.85 20.60 22.28
CA ARG A 56 49.66 20.24 20.86
C ARG A 56 48.68 21.18 20.25
N SER A 57 49.27 21.93 19.30
CA SER A 57 48.74 22.91 18.36
C SER A 57 47.37 22.48 17.75
N ARG A 58 46.35 23.30 17.98
CA ARG A 58 45.09 23.26 17.22
C ARG A 58 45.25 24.10 15.97
N VAL A 59 45.20 23.44 14.82
CA VAL A 59 45.01 24.09 13.49
C VAL A 59 43.50 24.27 13.33
N PRO A 60 42.99 25.48 13.00
CA PRO A 60 41.57 25.69 12.73
C PRO A 60 41.22 25.15 11.32
N PRO A 61 40.04 24.53 11.12
CA PRO A 61 39.62 24.13 9.78
C PRO A 61 39.20 25.36 8.99
N THR A 62 39.80 25.47 7.80
CA THR A 62 39.48 26.45 6.77
C THR A 62 38.03 26.28 6.32
N ALA A 63 37.26 27.36 6.41
CA ALA A 63 35.90 27.45 5.88
C ALA A 63 35.96 27.42 4.34
N VAL A 64 35.41 26.38 3.75
CA VAL A 64 35.12 26.30 2.32
C VAL A 64 33.80 27.01 2.07
N ALA A 65 33.86 28.13 1.33
CA ALA A 65 32.70 28.91 0.93
C ALA A 65 31.82 28.10 -0.03
N ALA A 66 30.53 28.05 0.26
CA ALA A 66 29.50 27.51 -0.63
C ALA A 66 29.32 28.46 -1.85
N PRO A 67 29.14 27.92 -3.07
CA PRO A 67 28.82 28.75 -4.23
C PRO A 67 27.37 29.25 -4.17
N ALA A 68 27.17 30.55 -4.51
CA ALA A 68 25.89 31.21 -4.61
C ALA A 68 25.00 30.60 -5.70
N PRO A 69 23.65 30.57 -5.52
CA PRO A 69 22.75 30.07 -6.55
C PRO A 69 22.68 31.04 -7.75
N ALA A 70 22.84 30.48 -8.95
CA ALA A 70 22.69 31.18 -10.21
C ALA A 70 21.24 31.67 -10.40
N ALA A 71 21.08 32.92 -10.80
CA ALA A 71 19.83 33.58 -11.10
C ALA A 71 19.08 32.89 -12.26
N ALA A 72 17.80 32.61 -12.08
CA ALA A 72 16.91 32.16 -13.12
C ALA A 72 16.61 33.28 -14.12
N PRO A 73 16.48 32.99 -15.43
CA PRO A 73 16.11 33.99 -16.43
C PRO A 73 14.63 34.35 -16.34
N ALA A 74 14.34 35.63 -16.35
CA ALA A 74 13.00 36.22 -16.35
C ALA A 74 12.24 35.84 -17.64
N ILE A 75 11.11 35.19 -17.49
CA ILE A 75 10.16 34.92 -18.58
C ILE A 75 9.40 36.23 -18.87
N ARG A 76 9.67 36.80 -20.05
CA ARG A 76 8.91 37.97 -20.56
C ARG A 76 7.53 37.51 -20.98
N SER A 77 6.49 38.07 -20.35
CA SER A 77 5.10 37.97 -20.76
C SER A 77 4.91 38.70 -22.12
N SER A 78 4.60 37.95 -23.16
CA SER A 78 4.12 38.51 -24.41
C SER A 78 2.60 38.40 -24.50
N THR A 79 1.96 39.54 -24.53
CA THR A 79 0.52 39.74 -24.78
C THR A 79 0.19 39.32 -26.21
N PRO A 80 -0.87 38.56 -26.48
CA PRO A 80 -1.29 38.30 -27.84
C PRO A 80 -2.12 39.47 -28.36
N ALA A 81 -1.67 40.02 -29.50
CA ALA A 81 -2.42 41.01 -30.28
C ALA A 81 -3.63 40.35 -30.99
N GLN A 82 -4.76 41.02 -30.91
CA GLN A 82 -5.96 40.72 -31.67
C GLN A 82 -5.75 40.97 -33.15
N ALA A 83 -6.11 40.01 -34.01
CA ALA A 83 -6.24 40.16 -35.44
C ALA A 83 -7.74 40.16 -35.85
N PRO A 84 -8.13 40.96 -36.85
CA PRO A 84 -9.53 41.16 -37.17
C PRO A 84 -10.10 40.09 -38.07
N ALA A 85 -11.39 39.79 -37.86
CA ALA A 85 -12.21 38.91 -38.68
C ALA A 85 -12.33 39.40 -40.11
N ARG A 86 -12.10 38.54 -41.08
CA ARG A 86 -12.69 38.62 -42.43
C ARG A 86 -13.31 37.28 -42.81
N ALA A 87 -14.61 37.31 -42.96
CA ALA A 87 -15.39 36.27 -43.59
C ALA A 87 -15.09 36.23 -45.09
N SER A 88 -14.85 35.04 -45.63
CA SER A 88 -15.04 34.74 -47.02
C SER A 88 -15.42 33.27 -47.13
N ALA A 89 -16.68 33.04 -47.48
CA ALA A 89 -17.22 31.75 -47.83
C ALA A 89 -16.65 31.29 -49.17
N ILE A 90 -15.97 30.16 -49.17
CA ILE A 90 -15.67 29.40 -50.41
C ILE A 90 -16.19 27.99 -50.19
N ALA A 91 -17.17 27.62 -51.05
CA ALA A 91 -17.76 26.31 -51.10
C ALA A 91 -16.68 25.24 -51.34
N ALA A 92 -16.65 24.22 -50.50
CA ALA A 92 -15.82 23.03 -50.71
C ALA A 92 -16.58 22.02 -51.57
N PRO A 93 -15.89 21.32 -52.50
CA PRO A 93 -16.49 20.25 -53.28
C PRO A 93 -16.75 19.01 -52.42
N GLU A 94 -17.92 18.42 -52.58
CA GLU A 94 -18.29 17.12 -52.00
C GLU A 94 -17.25 16.05 -52.40
N ARG A 95 -16.63 15.43 -51.39
CA ARG A 95 -15.84 14.21 -51.58
C ARG A 95 -16.73 12.99 -51.36
N PRO A 96 -16.70 12.00 -52.28
CA PRO A 96 -17.46 10.78 -52.11
C PRO A 96 -16.85 9.90 -51.01
N GLY A 97 -17.68 9.45 -50.08
CA GLY A 97 -17.61 8.23 -49.33
C GLY A 97 -16.27 7.86 -48.71
N LEU A 98 -15.87 8.50 -47.61
CA LEU A 98 -14.99 7.88 -46.61
C LEU A 98 -15.90 7.03 -45.72
N LEU A 99 -15.72 5.70 -45.84
CA LEU A 99 -16.21 4.73 -44.87
C LEU A 99 -15.93 5.24 -43.45
N ALA A 100 -16.98 5.37 -42.66
CA ALA A 100 -16.85 5.64 -41.22
C ALA A 100 -15.86 4.64 -40.63
N PRO A 101 -14.96 5.04 -39.73
CA PRO A 101 -14.11 4.09 -39.05
C PRO A 101 -15.05 3.11 -38.32
N ALA A 102 -14.94 1.83 -38.67
CA ALA A 102 -15.62 0.77 -37.98
C ALA A 102 -15.31 0.95 -36.48
N SER A 103 -16.34 1.22 -35.69
CA SER A 103 -16.25 1.11 -34.24
C SER A 103 -15.62 -0.23 -33.93
N PRO A 104 -14.68 -0.36 -32.99
CA PRO A 104 -14.15 -1.65 -32.59
C PRO A 104 -15.31 -2.43 -31.97
N SER A 105 -16.00 -3.17 -32.80
CA SER A 105 -17.03 -4.15 -32.45
C SER A 105 -16.34 -5.33 -31.79
N GLY A 106 -16.19 -5.27 -30.43
CA GLY A 106 -15.53 -6.32 -29.72
C GLY A 106 -15.41 -6.11 -28.19
N GLN A 107 -16.10 -5.13 -27.63
CA GLN A 107 -16.28 -5.17 -26.18
C GLN A 107 -17.34 -6.22 -25.89
N PRO A 108 -17.02 -7.31 -25.16
CA PRO A 108 -18.03 -8.27 -24.75
C PRO A 108 -19.12 -7.49 -24.00
N ASP A 109 -20.37 -7.82 -24.28
CA ASP A 109 -21.49 -7.31 -23.50
C ASP A 109 -21.15 -7.52 -22.02
N GLU A 110 -20.99 -6.41 -21.28
CA GLU A 110 -20.54 -6.42 -19.89
C GLU A 110 -21.44 -7.32 -19.01
N THR A 111 -22.71 -7.37 -19.36
CA THR A 111 -23.70 -8.21 -18.69
C THR A 111 -23.46 -9.69 -18.96
N ALA A 112 -23.19 -10.07 -20.22
CA ALA A 112 -22.89 -11.44 -20.59
C ALA A 112 -21.54 -11.90 -20.00
N HIS A 113 -20.52 -11.01 -19.99
CA HIS A 113 -19.24 -11.28 -19.36
C HIS A 113 -19.39 -11.56 -17.86
N ARG A 114 -20.12 -10.71 -17.14
CA ARG A 114 -20.40 -10.88 -15.71
C ARG A 114 -21.18 -12.18 -15.44
N ALA A 115 -22.26 -12.42 -16.17
CA ALA A 115 -23.09 -13.60 -15.99
C ALA A 115 -22.30 -14.90 -16.19
N ARG A 116 -21.44 -14.96 -17.19
CA ARG A 116 -20.57 -16.11 -17.45
C ARG A 116 -19.60 -16.36 -16.28
N ILE A 117 -18.91 -15.31 -15.79
CA ILE A 117 -17.94 -15.43 -14.70
C ILE A 117 -18.59 -15.92 -13.41
N GLN A 118 -19.81 -15.51 -13.12
CA GLN A 118 -20.53 -15.90 -11.90
C GLN A 118 -20.79 -17.40 -11.78
N THR A 119 -20.71 -18.16 -12.87
CA THR A 119 -20.96 -19.62 -12.88
C THR A 119 -19.68 -20.46 -12.80
N LEU A 120 -18.49 -19.84 -12.98
CA LEU A 120 -17.23 -20.57 -13.03
C LEU A 120 -16.84 -21.13 -11.66
N ASP A 121 -16.31 -22.36 -11.61
CA ASP A 121 -15.57 -22.89 -10.47
C ASP A 121 -14.15 -22.33 -10.40
N TRP A 122 -13.32 -22.79 -9.46
CA TRP A 122 -11.97 -22.26 -9.25
C TRP A 122 -11.06 -22.42 -10.47
N ASP A 123 -11.02 -23.59 -11.06
CA ASP A 123 -10.06 -23.90 -12.12
C ASP A 123 -10.46 -23.18 -13.40
N ALA A 124 -11.75 -23.25 -13.76
CA ALA A 124 -12.30 -22.50 -14.89
C ALA A 124 -12.17 -20.96 -14.70
N LEU A 125 -12.30 -20.45 -13.46
CA LEU A 125 -12.14 -19.03 -13.17
C LEU A 125 -10.68 -18.56 -13.37
N GLU A 126 -9.72 -19.35 -12.91
CA GLU A 126 -8.30 -19.01 -13.09
C GLU A 126 -7.89 -19.05 -14.56
N ASP A 127 -8.37 -20.04 -15.31
CA ASP A 127 -8.10 -20.14 -16.75
C ASP A 127 -8.76 -18.99 -17.53
N ASP A 128 -9.98 -18.62 -17.16
CA ASP A 128 -10.67 -17.49 -17.74
C ASP A 128 -9.95 -16.15 -17.45
N ILE A 129 -9.44 -15.96 -16.22
CA ILE A 129 -8.60 -14.79 -15.87
C ILE A 129 -7.35 -14.76 -16.73
N ARG A 130 -6.68 -15.90 -16.92
CA ARG A 130 -5.47 -16.00 -17.76
C ARG A 130 -5.77 -15.65 -19.22
N ALA A 131 -6.90 -16.10 -19.74
CA ALA A 131 -7.36 -15.86 -21.12
C ALA A 131 -8.04 -14.51 -21.33
N CYS A 132 -8.42 -13.79 -20.28
CA CYS A 132 -9.24 -12.57 -20.34
C CYS A 132 -8.69 -11.49 -21.26
N ARG A 133 -9.59 -10.87 -22.06
CA ARG A 133 -9.32 -9.76 -22.98
C ARG A 133 -10.31 -8.60 -22.82
N ALA A 134 -10.93 -8.46 -21.65
CA ALA A 134 -12.03 -7.51 -21.43
C ALA A 134 -11.59 -6.04 -21.31
N CYS A 135 -10.30 -5.75 -21.14
CA CYS A 135 -9.78 -4.38 -21.07
C CYS A 135 -8.36 -4.28 -21.62
N VAL A 136 -7.89 -3.06 -21.87
CA VAL A 136 -6.57 -2.76 -22.46
C VAL A 136 -5.37 -3.28 -21.68
N LEU A 137 -5.54 -3.57 -20.39
CA LEU A 137 -4.43 -4.08 -19.55
C LEU A 137 -3.94 -5.45 -20.03
N CYS A 138 -4.77 -6.23 -20.71
CA CYS A 138 -4.38 -7.55 -21.22
C CYS A 138 -3.33 -7.49 -22.32
N GLU A 139 -3.21 -6.38 -23.05
CA GLU A 139 -2.32 -6.25 -24.20
C GLU A 139 -0.83 -6.21 -23.82
N ARG A 140 -0.53 -5.70 -22.62
CA ARG A 140 0.85 -5.45 -22.17
C ARG A 140 1.28 -6.33 -21.00
N ARG A 141 0.39 -7.14 -20.46
CA ARG A 141 0.76 -8.09 -19.38
C ARG A 141 1.63 -9.21 -19.94
N LYS A 142 2.55 -9.71 -19.14
CA LYS A 142 3.22 -10.99 -19.41
C LYS A 142 2.32 -12.14 -18.97
N GLN A 143 1.77 -12.04 -17.77
CA GLN A 143 0.83 -12.99 -17.21
C GLN A 143 -0.32 -12.27 -16.50
N ALA A 144 -1.49 -12.90 -16.46
CA ALA A 144 -2.53 -12.51 -15.52
C ALA A 144 -2.17 -13.06 -14.13
N VAL A 145 -2.63 -12.35 -13.07
CA VAL A 145 -2.39 -12.70 -11.68
C VAL A 145 -3.74 -12.98 -11.01
N PRO A 146 -4.21 -14.25 -11.02
CA PRO A 146 -5.52 -14.59 -10.44
C PRO A 146 -5.61 -14.30 -8.94
N GLY A 147 -4.68 -14.83 -8.16
CA GLY A 147 -4.63 -14.77 -6.72
C GLY A 147 -3.83 -15.93 -6.16
N VAL A 148 -3.63 -15.96 -4.82
CA VAL A 148 -2.89 -17.02 -4.13
C VAL A 148 -3.36 -17.15 -2.68
N GLY A 149 -3.22 -18.33 -2.11
CA GLY A 149 -3.52 -18.61 -0.71
C GLY A 149 -4.57 -19.70 -0.53
N ASP A 150 -5.11 -19.78 0.67
CA ASP A 150 -6.13 -20.77 0.99
C ASP A 150 -7.48 -20.38 0.36
N ARG A 151 -8.00 -21.28 -0.48
CA ARG A 151 -9.30 -21.10 -1.15
C ARG A 151 -10.52 -21.19 -0.18
N GLN A 152 -10.27 -21.56 1.08
CA GLN A 152 -11.25 -21.59 2.17
C GLN A 152 -10.91 -20.60 3.30
N ALA A 153 -10.06 -19.62 3.00
CA ALA A 153 -9.56 -18.67 3.97
C ALA A 153 -10.69 -17.84 4.60
N ARG A 154 -10.59 -17.61 5.90
CA ARG A 154 -11.50 -16.69 6.61
C ARG A 154 -11.15 -15.20 6.34
N TRP A 155 -9.93 -14.91 5.90
CA TRP A 155 -9.43 -13.58 5.57
C TRP A 155 -9.17 -13.48 4.07
N MET A 156 -9.67 -12.45 3.44
CA MET A 156 -9.29 -12.15 2.06
C MET A 156 -8.70 -10.75 1.97
N LEU A 157 -7.47 -10.66 1.46
CA LEU A 157 -6.78 -9.39 1.24
C LEU A 157 -6.89 -9.02 -0.23
N VAL A 158 -7.29 -7.78 -0.47
CA VAL A 158 -7.45 -7.25 -1.84
C VAL A 158 -6.50 -6.09 -2.04
N GLY A 159 -5.54 -6.25 -2.95
CA GLY A 159 -4.62 -5.20 -3.39
C GLY A 159 -5.16 -4.42 -4.60
N GLU A 160 -4.33 -3.52 -5.13
CA GLU A 160 -4.66 -2.66 -6.27
C GLU A 160 -4.54 -3.43 -7.59
N GLY A 161 -3.34 -3.86 -7.92
CA GLY A 161 -3.02 -4.57 -9.17
C GLY A 161 -1.60 -5.13 -9.14
N PRO A 162 -1.25 -6.01 -10.10
CA PRO A 162 0.08 -6.57 -10.18
C PRO A 162 1.15 -5.52 -10.49
N GLY A 163 2.31 -5.65 -9.85
CA GLY A 163 3.54 -4.95 -10.20
C GLY A 163 4.37 -5.73 -11.24
N ALA A 164 5.63 -5.30 -11.43
CA ALA A 164 6.50 -5.92 -12.42
C ALA A 164 6.93 -7.34 -12.07
N GLU A 165 7.18 -7.63 -10.79
CA GLU A 165 7.56 -8.95 -10.33
C GLU A 165 6.37 -9.92 -10.36
N GLU A 166 5.19 -9.42 -9.99
CA GLU A 166 3.93 -10.17 -10.03
C GLU A 166 3.53 -10.55 -11.46
N ASP A 167 3.67 -9.61 -12.42
CA ASP A 167 3.43 -9.83 -13.83
C ASP A 167 4.37 -10.88 -14.44
N GLN A 168 5.58 -11.03 -13.90
CA GLN A 168 6.53 -12.07 -14.33
C GLN A 168 6.22 -13.43 -13.73
N ARG A 169 5.78 -13.49 -12.46
CA ARG A 169 5.59 -14.75 -11.73
C ARG A 169 4.16 -15.28 -11.81
N GLY A 170 3.19 -14.43 -12.12
CA GLY A 170 1.77 -14.80 -12.12
C GLY A 170 1.16 -14.90 -10.71
N GLU A 171 1.86 -14.42 -9.67
CA GLU A 171 1.41 -14.45 -8.27
C GLU A 171 1.37 -13.04 -7.67
N PRO A 172 0.37 -12.70 -6.81
CA PRO A 172 0.28 -11.39 -6.19
C PRO A 172 1.28 -11.23 -5.05
N PHE A 173 1.79 -10.01 -4.87
CA PHE A 173 2.64 -9.64 -3.74
C PHE A 173 3.90 -10.52 -3.59
N VAL A 174 4.69 -10.64 -4.65
CA VAL A 174 5.97 -11.38 -4.66
C VAL A 174 7.20 -10.48 -4.53
N GLY A 175 7.05 -9.17 -4.76
CA GLY A 175 8.11 -8.18 -4.63
C GLY A 175 8.32 -7.67 -3.20
N GLN A 176 9.01 -6.52 -3.06
CA GLN A 176 9.27 -5.90 -1.75
C GLN A 176 8.00 -5.56 -0.97
N ALA A 177 6.95 -5.11 -1.67
CA ALA A 177 5.65 -4.85 -1.07
C ALA A 177 5.03 -6.15 -0.52
N GLY A 178 5.24 -7.27 -1.21
CA GLY A 178 4.80 -8.59 -0.76
C GLY A 178 5.53 -9.05 0.49
N ARG A 179 6.85 -8.90 0.56
CA ARG A 179 7.62 -9.21 1.78
C ARG A 179 7.15 -8.39 2.99
N LEU A 180 6.82 -7.11 2.79
CA LEU A 180 6.22 -6.32 3.87
C LEU A 180 4.84 -6.85 4.25
N LEU A 181 4.01 -7.25 3.28
CA LEU A 181 2.70 -7.85 3.56
C LEU A 181 2.84 -9.14 4.37
N ASP A 182 3.80 -10.00 4.02
CA ASP A 182 4.06 -11.24 4.76
C ASP A 182 4.44 -10.96 6.23
N ASN A 183 5.30 -9.95 6.46
CA ASN A 183 5.65 -9.52 7.81
C ASN A 183 4.44 -8.92 8.55
N MET A 184 3.57 -8.17 7.86
CA MET A 184 2.35 -7.63 8.44
C MET A 184 1.38 -8.76 8.85
N LEU A 185 1.23 -9.79 8.04
CA LEU A 185 0.42 -10.97 8.36
C LEU A 185 1.03 -11.74 9.54
N ALA A 186 2.32 -12.05 9.50
CA ALA A 186 3.02 -12.74 10.60
C ALA A 186 2.87 -11.98 11.93
N ALA A 187 2.94 -10.64 11.91
CA ALA A 187 2.77 -9.80 13.09
C ALA A 187 1.38 -9.92 13.75
N ILE A 188 0.35 -10.32 13.00
CA ILE A 188 -0.99 -10.61 13.53
C ILE A 188 -1.28 -12.13 13.65
N GLY A 189 -0.26 -12.96 13.47
CA GLY A 189 -0.35 -14.42 13.62
C GLY A 189 -1.02 -15.13 12.45
N LEU A 190 -0.95 -14.56 11.23
CA LEU A 190 -1.48 -15.16 10.00
C LEU A 190 -0.34 -15.55 9.06
N ASN A 191 -0.58 -16.60 8.27
CA ASN A 191 0.31 -17.07 7.22
C ASN A 191 -0.36 -16.90 5.85
N ARG A 192 0.40 -16.41 4.85
CA ARG A 192 -0.14 -16.14 3.51
C ARG A 192 -0.66 -17.38 2.77
N THR A 193 -0.19 -18.58 3.13
CA THR A 193 -0.54 -19.82 2.42
C THR A 193 -1.70 -20.58 3.04
N THR A 194 -1.93 -20.43 4.35
CA THR A 194 -2.88 -21.26 5.11
C THR A 194 -4.03 -20.48 5.75
N ASP A 195 -3.88 -19.16 5.93
CA ASP A 195 -4.87 -18.40 6.71
C ASP A 195 -5.58 -17.33 5.88
N VAL A 196 -5.02 -16.98 4.72
CA VAL A 196 -5.53 -15.88 3.91
C VAL A 196 -5.61 -16.25 2.42
N TYR A 197 -6.52 -15.60 1.72
CA TYR A 197 -6.51 -15.53 0.26
C TYR A 197 -6.14 -14.12 -0.17
N ILE A 198 -5.19 -13.97 -1.08
CA ILE A 198 -4.67 -12.69 -1.55
C ILE A 198 -5.00 -12.52 -3.03
N ALA A 199 -5.71 -11.45 -3.36
CA ALA A 199 -6.02 -11.08 -4.74
C ALA A 199 -5.81 -9.58 -4.98
N ASN A 200 -5.99 -9.13 -6.21
CA ASN A 200 -5.97 -7.73 -6.58
C ASN A 200 -7.31 -7.31 -7.22
N ALA A 201 -7.63 -6.02 -7.18
CA ALA A 201 -8.79 -5.43 -7.84
C ALA A 201 -8.72 -5.63 -9.36
N VAL A 202 -7.52 -5.47 -9.97
CA VAL A 202 -7.27 -5.84 -11.37
C VAL A 202 -6.28 -7.00 -11.44
N LYS A 203 -6.45 -7.88 -12.44
CA LYS A 203 -5.63 -9.09 -12.61
C LYS A 203 -4.45 -8.91 -13.56
N CYS A 204 -4.36 -7.76 -14.20
CA CYS A 204 -3.32 -7.42 -15.17
C CYS A 204 -2.56 -6.20 -14.69
N ARG A 205 -1.26 -6.14 -14.99
CA ARG A 205 -0.39 -5.03 -14.62
C ARG A 205 -0.72 -3.78 -15.41
N PRO A 206 -1.04 -2.64 -14.76
CA PRO A 206 -1.14 -1.36 -15.45
C PRO A 206 0.23 -0.86 -15.94
N PRO A 207 0.30 -0.14 -17.09
CA PRO A 207 1.54 0.43 -17.59
C PRO A 207 2.24 1.26 -16.52
N HIS A 208 3.56 1.05 -16.37
CA HIS A 208 4.39 1.75 -15.36
C HIS A 208 3.88 1.65 -13.91
N ASN A 209 3.06 0.65 -13.59
CA ASN A 209 2.41 0.47 -12.28
C ASN A 209 1.56 1.69 -11.89
N ARG A 210 0.90 2.36 -12.87
CA ARG A 210 -0.07 3.41 -12.55
C ARG A 210 -1.28 2.84 -11.84
N THR A 211 -2.02 3.70 -11.18
CA THR A 211 -3.34 3.32 -10.65
C THR A 211 -4.27 2.87 -11.80
N PRO A 212 -5.02 1.76 -11.62
CA PRO A 212 -6.01 1.32 -12.60
C PRO A 212 -7.11 2.38 -12.81
N GLU A 213 -7.57 2.50 -14.05
CA GLU A 213 -8.67 3.38 -14.39
C GLU A 213 -10.03 2.76 -14.01
N ARG A 214 -11.07 3.59 -13.92
CA ARG A 214 -12.43 3.11 -13.57
C ARG A 214 -12.92 2.01 -14.50
N GLY A 215 -12.73 2.16 -15.81
CA GLY A 215 -13.11 1.15 -16.79
C GLY A 215 -12.36 -0.17 -16.62
N GLU A 216 -11.07 -0.12 -16.24
CA GLU A 216 -10.25 -1.30 -15.97
C GLU A 216 -10.69 -2.03 -14.70
N LEU A 217 -11.03 -1.26 -13.64
CA LEU A 217 -11.61 -1.80 -12.43
C LEU A 217 -12.98 -2.45 -12.69
N ALA A 218 -13.86 -1.77 -13.42
CA ALA A 218 -15.20 -2.27 -13.74
C ALA A 218 -15.13 -3.57 -14.55
N ALA A 219 -14.28 -3.63 -15.60
CA ALA A 219 -14.09 -4.82 -16.41
C ALA A 219 -13.51 -6.02 -15.62
N CYS A 220 -12.73 -5.77 -14.58
CA CYS A 220 -12.09 -6.81 -13.77
C CYS A 220 -12.87 -7.19 -12.51
N LEU A 221 -13.81 -6.34 -12.08
CA LEU A 221 -14.60 -6.54 -10.86
C LEU A 221 -15.37 -7.87 -10.83
N PRO A 222 -15.97 -8.37 -11.93
CA PRO A 222 -16.66 -9.67 -11.91
C PRO A 222 -15.79 -10.83 -11.42
N TYR A 223 -14.50 -10.82 -11.75
CA TYR A 223 -13.55 -11.83 -11.27
C TYR A 223 -13.33 -11.74 -9.76
N LEU A 224 -13.14 -10.52 -9.23
CA LEU A 224 -12.99 -10.32 -7.80
C LEU A 224 -14.25 -10.75 -7.04
N GLU A 225 -15.43 -10.40 -7.55
CA GLU A 225 -16.72 -10.81 -6.97
C GLU A 225 -16.86 -12.33 -6.95
N ARG A 226 -16.48 -13.00 -8.05
CA ARG A 226 -16.53 -14.46 -8.10
C ARG A 226 -15.55 -15.11 -7.11
N GLN A 227 -14.34 -14.56 -6.99
CA GLN A 227 -13.38 -15.02 -5.99
C GLN A 227 -13.91 -14.87 -4.56
N ILE A 228 -14.52 -13.72 -4.23
CA ILE A 228 -15.16 -13.52 -2.93
C ILE A 228 -16.28 -14.55 -2.69
N ALA A 229 -17.10 -14.81 -3.71
CA ALA A 229 -18.19 -15.80 -3.62
C ALA A 229 -17.68 -17.24 -3.45
N LEU A 230 -16.50 -17.58 -3.99
CA LEU A 230 -15.90 -18.90 -3.87
C LEU A 230 -15.12 -19.09 -2.57
N VAL A 231 -14.37 -18.07 -2.10
CA VAL A 231 -13.65 -18.10 -0.82
C VAL A 231 -14.60 -18.04 0.35
N GLN A 232 -15.68 -17.26 0.24
CA GLN A 232 -16.63 -16.97 1.34
C GLN A 232 -15.93 -16.46 2.62
N PRO A 233 -15.07 -15.43 2.51
CA PRO A 233 -14.31 -14.95 3.66
C PRO A 233 -15.25 -14.33 4.70
N ARG A 234 -14.82 -14.35 5.96
CA ARG A 234 -15.51 -13.64 7.05
C ARG A 234 -15.04 -12.19 7.18
N LEU A 235 -13.91 -11.83 6.56
CA LEU A 235 -13.39 -10.47 6.56
C LEU A 235 -12.64 -10.17 5.25
N LEU A 236 -12.95 -9.01 4.67
CA LEU A 236 -12.22 -8.43 3.56
C LEU A 236 -11.28 -7.32 4.08
N VAL A 237 -10.04 -7.33 3.65
CA VAL A 237 -9.07 -6.26 3.94
C VAL A 237 -8.67 -5.58 2.65
N ALA A 238 -9.06 -4.31 2.48
CA ALA A 238 -8.69 -3.49 1.33
C ALA A 238 -7.32 -2.85 1.57
N LEU A 239 -6.35 -3.18 0.72
CA LEU A 239 -5.00 -2.63 0.74
C LEU A 239 -4.91 -1.44 -0.22
N GLY A 240 -5.17 -0.22 0.27
CA GLY A 240 -5.09 1.00 -0.51
C GLY A 240 -6.41 1.41 -1.17
N ARG A 241 -6.38 2.63 -1.78
CA ARG A 241 -7.59 3.28 -2.31
C ARG A 241 -8.27 2.50 -3.44
N PRO A 242 -7.57 2.00 -4.48
CA PRO A 242 -8.23 1.28 -5.57
C PRO A 242 -8.92 0.00 -5.12
N ALA A 243 -8.32 -0.74 -4.17
CA ALA A 243 -8.94 -1.92 -3.58
C ALA A 243 -10.20 -1.54 -2.77
N ALA A 244 -10.13 -0.48 -1.97
CA ALA A 244 -11.29 0.03 -1.23
C ALA A 244 -12.39 0.48 -2.18
N GLN A 245 -12.05 1.16 -3.27
CA GLN A 245 -13.01 1.58 -4.30
C GLN A 245 -13.68 0.37 -4.98
N ALA A 246 -12.91 -0.66 -5.35
CA ALA A 246 -13.46 -1.87 -5.96
C ALA A 246 -14.41 -2.64 -5.01
N LEU A 247 -14.09 -2.67 -3.71
CA LEU A 247 -14.89 -3.37 -2.72
C LEU A 247 -16.13 -2.59 -2.26
N LEU A 248 -16.05 -1.26 -2.19
CA LEU A 248 -17.11 -0.42 -1.59
C LEU A 248 -17.90 0.38 -2.61
N ASP A 249 -17.54 0.30 -3.89
CA ASP A 249 -18.15 1.05 -5.01
C ASP A 249 -18.28 2.55 -4.76
N ARG A 250 -17.26 3.12 -4.09
CA ARG A 250 -17.19 4.56 -3.79
C ARG A 250 -15.77 5.05 -3.63
N GLU A 251 -15.56 6.32 -3.92
CA GLU A 251 -14.26 6.95 -3.66
C GLU A 251 -14.13 7.33 -2.19
N LEU A 252 -13.03 6.88 -1.58
CA LEU A 252 -12.71 7.16 -0.18
C LEU A 252 -11.24 7.55 -0.04
N ALA A 253 -10.99 8.57 0.76
CA ALA A 253 -9.64 8.83 1.26
C ALA A 253 -9.29 7.79 2.32
N ILE A 254 -8.11 7.16 2.22
CA ILE A 254 -7.67 6.13 3.18
C ILE A 254 -7.70 6.67 4.61
N SER A 255 -7.23 7.91 4.83
CA SER A 255 -7.23 8.54 6.14
C SER A 255 -8.63 8.65 6.77
N ALA A 256 -9.68 8.80 5.96
CA ALA A 256 -11.06 8.86 6.40
C ALA A 256 -11.71 7.47 6.57
N ALA A 257 -11.18 6.46 5.87
CA ALA A 257 -11.71 5.10 5.89
C ALA A 257 -11.09 4.22 7.00
N ARG A 258 -9.83 4.52 7.40
CA ARG A 258 -9.15 3.76 8.44
C ARG A 258 -9.91 3.73 9.76
N GLY A 259 -9.78 2.61 10.48
CA GLY A 259 -10.41 2.42 11.78
C GLY A 259 -11.93 2.32 11.75
N LYS A 260 -12.53 2.20 10.56
CA LYS A 260 -13.97 2.04 10.37
C LYS A 260 -14.26 0.67 9.76
N ARG A 261 -15.37 0.07 10.19
CA ARG A 261 -15.96 -1.11 9.58
C ARG A 261 -16.91 -0.67 8.47
N PHE A 262 -16.69 -1.20 7.29
CA PHE A 262 -17.61 -1.15 6.15
C PHE A 262 -18.15 -2.54 5.90
N GLU A 263 -19.01 -2.67 4.90
CA GLU A 263 -19.63 -3.94 4.55
C GLU A 263 -19.77 -4.06 3.03
N ARG A 264 -19.59 -5.28 2.52
CA ARG A 264 -19.91 -5.69 1.17
C ARG A 264 -20.68 -7.00 1.21
N ASN A 265 -21.96 -6.97 0.80
CA ASN A 265 -22.83 -8.16 0.76
C ASN A 265 -22.83 -8.97 2.08
N GLY A 266 -22.91 -8.28 3.23
CA GLY A 266 -22.87 -8.89 4.56
C GLY A 266 -21.49 -9.23 5.09
N ILE A 267 -20.42 -9.07 4.29
CA ILE A 267 -19.05 -9.34 4.72
C ILE A 267 -18.40 -8.03 5.19
N PRO A 268 -17.86 -7.96 6.42
CA PRO A 268 -17.15 -6.79 6.91
C PRO A 268 -15.90 -6.48 6.07
N VAL A 269 -15.67 -5.18 5.85
CA VAL A 269 -14.51 -4.65 5.10
C VAL A 269 -13.75 -3.69 5.98
N VAL A 270 -12.46 -3.94 6.14
CA VAL A 270 -11.50 -3.04 6.80
C VAL A 270 -10.54 -2.48 5.76
N VAL A 271 -10.25 -1.18 5.84
CA VAL A 271 -9.38 -0.48 4.90
C VAL A 271 -8.08 -0.09 5.58
N THR A 272 -6.95 -0.36 4.93
CA THR A 272 -5.62 0.07 5.38
C THR A 272 -4.76 0.55 4.21
N TYR A 273 -3.55 1.01 4.51
CA TYR A 273 -2.58 1.44 3.50
C TYR A 273 -2.04 0.27 2.68
N HIS A 274 -1.75 0.52 1.41
CA HIS A 274 -1.07 -0.45 0.55
C HIS A 274 0.39 -0.64 1.00
N PRO A 275 0.94 -1.88 1.06
CA PRO A 275 2.33 -2.11 1.48
C PRO A 275 3.37 -1.31 0.68
N ALA A 276 3.20 -1.15 -0.63
CA ALA A 276 4.09 -0.32 -1.44
C ALA A 276 4.08 1.17 -1.04
N TYR A 277 2.96 1.70 -0.55
CA TYR A 277 2.90 3.04 0.03
C TYR A 277 3.70 3.11 1.33
N LEU A 278 3.59 2.10 2.20
CA LEU A 278 4.29 2.04 3.49
C LEU A 278 5.80 1.90 3.35
N LEU A 279 6.29 1.33 2.24
CA LEU A 279 7.72 1.32 1.92
C LEU A 279 8.26 2.73 1.64
N ARG A 280 7.45 3.58 0.97
CA ARG A 280 7.81 4.97 0.68
C ARG A 280 7.53 5.93 1.84
N ASN A 281 6.62 5.55 2.74
CA ASN A 281 6.18 6.36 3.89
C ASN A 281 6.24 5.53 5.18
N PRO A 282 7.44 5.23 5.71
CA PRO A 282 7.61 4.34 6.86
C PRO A 282 6.90 4.81 8.13
N GLN A 283 6.71 6.12 8.31
CA GLN A 283 5.99 6.72 9.44
C GLN A 283 4.53 6.27 9.54
N ASP A 284 3.92 5.85 8.41
CA ASP A 284 2.54 5.39 8.38
C ASP A 284 2.38 3.89 8.72
N LYS A 285 3.48 3.15 8.92
CA LYS A 285 3.44 1.73 9.33
C LYS A 285 2.72 1.54 10.68
N ALA A 286 2.89 2.49 11.62
CA ALA A 286 2.18 2.44 12.89
C ALA A 286 0.65 2.50 12.69
N LYS A 287 0.20 3.33 11.76
CA LYS A 287 -1.22 3.43 11.41
C LYS A 287 -1.75 2.13 10.77
N ALA A 288 -0.96 1.52 9.87
CA ALA A 288 -1.34 0.23 9.29
C ALA A 288 -1.40 -0.88 10.35
N TRP A 289 -0.53 -0.84 11.35
CA TRP A 289 -0.60 -1.73 12.51
C TRP A 289 -1.90 -1.56 13.31
N GLU A 290 -2.32 -0.33 13.58
CA GLU A 290 -3.62 -0.04 14.22
C GLU A 290 -4.79 -0.63 13.43
N ASP A 291 -4.75 -0.52 12.08
CA ASP A 291 -5.77 -1.07 11.19
C ASP A 291 -5.82 -2.60 11.24
N LEU A 292 -4.64 -3.26 11.26
CA LEU A 292 -4.58 -4.73 11.40
C LEU A 292 -5.07 -5.21 12.76
N CYS A 293 -4.74 -4.49 13.85
CA CYS A 293 -5.30 -4.77 15.16
C CYS A 293 -6.82 -4.57 15.19
N PHE A 294 -7.34 -3.57 14.48
CA PHE A 294 -8.77 -3.36 14.30
C PHE A 294 -9.40 -4.51 13.51
N ALA A 295 -8.81 -4.92 12.39
CA ALA A 295 -9.27 -6.05 11.59
C ALA A 295 -9.35 -7.35 12.41
N ARG A 296 -8.38 -7.61 13.30
CA ARG A 296 -8.44 -8.75 14.23
C ARG A 296 -9.62 -8.67 15.19
N ARG A 297 -9.95 -7.49 15.71
CA ARG A 297 -11.14 -7.32 16.58
C ARG A 297 -12.43 -7.59 15.81
N VAL A 298 -12.57 -7.01 14.62
CA VAL A 298 -13.73 -7.27 13.75
C VAL A 298 -13.87 -8.77 13.47
N MET A 299 -12.76 -9.46 13.13
CA MET A 299 -12.79 -10.91 12.89
C MET A 299 -13.21 -11.71 14.14
N ALA A 300 -12.85 -11.26 15.34
CA ALA A 300 -13.25 -11.93 16.58
C ALA A 300 -14.74 -11.77 16.90
N GLU A 301 -15.38 -10.72 16.39
CA GLU A 301 -16.82 -10.47 16.53
C GLU A 301 -17.66 -11.36 15.57
N GLU A 302 -17.04 -11.90 14.50
CA GLU A 302 -17.66 -12.75 13.48
C GLU A 302 -17.55 -14.27 13.82
N VAL A 303 -17.04 -14.61 14.97
CA VAL A 303 -16.95 -15.99 15.50
C VAL A 303 -18.13 -16.28 16.40
#